data_05255175d1b93d79c1d4fd6e4dc8b6c6
#
_entry.id   05255175d1b93d79c1d4fd6e4dc8b6c6
#
_cell.length_a   1.000
_cell.length_b   1.000
_cell.length_c   1.000
_cell.angle_alpha   90.00
_cell.angle_beta   90.00
_cell.angle_gamma   90.00
#
_symmetry.space_group_name_H-M   'P 1'
#
loop_
_entity.id
_entity.type
_entity.pdbx_description
1 polymer ?
#
loop_
_entity_poly.entity_id
_entity_poly.type
_entity_poly.pdbx_seq_one_letter_code
_entity_poly.pdbx_strand_id
1 'polypeptide(L)'
;MRLPVIILCVWLATAWIDARADTIHLKNGRTIVADHVRENGNRYEYEIGEDSYAIPKSSVDHVDPGGIPAHNSAGVAEGISSLNTANSLAHEGDLVAKVMKDGRIDEDALAGLENKGNAELAATADFIAGKFEFEHGDIARAREYFENALRFQPDNSTILIYYAALLTRTGNASRALPYAERAVHSAPTSADAWTILGYAQSSSDHTKDAVSSWKRSLELRPDVKVQQFLAKAQREQTAESDFAQGESTHFTLHYEGHQTSEALRTQILAALESDYDDLVRDLGSPPRDNILVTLYTEQSFFDVTQAPSWSGAINDGKLRIPVSGIGSMTPELAHVLKHELAHSFVTQISGGRCPMWLHEGIAQFLEPRNLSGQGRQLSQLFQAQKEIPLNVLEGSFMNFSGPQAYVAYAESLAAVSYINDSYGMSDVQRILQRLAEGNSTEAALRATIRVDYGQMQTDLARYLADRYGN
;
A
#
# COMPACT_ATOMS: atom_id res chain seq x y z
N MET A 1 47.17 -52.38 -12.67
CA MET A 1 45.93 -51.94 -13.34
C MET A 1 45.02 -51.30 -12.30
N ARG A 2 44.95 -50.00 -12.23
CA ARG A 2 44.05 -49.25 -11.30
C ARG A 2 43.07 -48.50 -12.20
N LEU A 3 41.77 -48.82 -12.15
CA LEU A 3 40.71 -48.10 -12.78
C LEU A 3 40.41 -46.79 -11.99
N PRO A 4 40.18 -45.67 -12.66
CA PRO A 4 39.69 -44.46 -12.00
C PRO A 4 38.17 -44.50 -11.84
N VAL A 5 37.73 -44.21 -10.64
CA VAL A 5 36.32 -43.97 -10.27
C VAL A 5 35.95 -42.58 -10.78
N ILE A 6 35.05 -42.52 -11.77
CA ILE A 6 34.45 -41.27 -12.25
C ILE A 6 33.30 -40.94 -11.29
N ILE A 7 33.47 -39.89 -10.49
CA ILE A 7 32.41 -39.30 -9.68
C ILE A 7 31.58 -38.41 -10.58
N LEU A 8 30.40 -38.88 -10.94
CA LEU A 8 29.39 -38.09 -11.68
C LEU A 8 28.71 -37.11 -10.70
N CYS A 9 29.17 -35.85 -10.70
CA CYS A 9 28.46 -34.78 -9.99
C CYS A 9 27.18 -34.46 -10.78
N VAL A 10 26.05 -34.99 -10.29
CA VAL A 10 24.72 -34.57 -10.74
C VAL A 10 24.47 -33.19 -10.15
N TRP A 11 24.58 -32.16 -10.98
CA TRP A 11 24.06 -30.84 -10.66
C TRP A 11 22.54 -30.92 -10.67
N LEU A 12 21.92 -31.00 -9.49
CA LEU A 12 20.51 -30.66 -9.31
C LEU A 12 20.40 -29.15 -9.53
N ALA A 13 20.06 -28.76 -10.75
CA ALA A 13 19.52 -27.45 -11.02
C ALA A 13 18.16 -27.40 -10.32
N THR A 14 18.11 -26.84 -9.11
CA THR A 14 16.88 -26.38 -8.52
C THR A 14 16.38 -25.23 -9.38
N ALA A 15 15.51 -25.54 -10.34
CA ALA A 15 14.71 -24.54 -11.01
C ALA A 15 13.90 -23.84 -9.91
N TRP A 16 14.23 -22.59 -9.65
CA TRP A 16 13.36 -21.69 -8.93
C TRP A 16 12.14 -21.51 -9.82
N ILE A 17 11.09 -22.27 -9.53
CA ILE A 17 9.77 -22.04 -10.11
C ILE A 17 9.31 -20.75 -9.45
N ASP A 18 9.40 -19.64 -10.17
CA ASP A 18 8.65 -18.42 -9.86
C ASP A 18 7.19 -18.85 -9.80
N ALA A 19 6.65 -18.91 -8.59
CA ALA A 19 5.23 -19.19 -8.37
C ALA A 19 4.43 -17.95 -8.78
N ARG A 20 4.17 -17.83 -10.09
CA ARG A 20 3.31 -16.80 -10.66
C ARG A 20 1.94 -17.44 -10.86
N ALA A 21 0.93 -16.86 -10.25
CA ALA A 21 -0.43 -17.34 -10.44
C ALA A 21 -0.95 -16.95 -11.84
N ASP A 22 -1.74 -17.85 -12.43
CA ASP A 22 -2.38 -17.65 -13.73
C ASP A 22 -3.71 -16.91 -13.57
N THR A 23 -4.10 -16.11 -14.56
CA THR A 23 -5.39 -15.41 -14.55
C THR A 23 -6.28 -15.91 -15.68
N ILE A 24 -7.46 -16.45 -15.35
CA ILE A 24 -8.47 -16.87 -16.32
C ILE A 24 -9.46 -15.72 -16.52
N HIS A 25 -9.55 -15.19 -17.72
CA HIS A 25 -10.54 -14.18 -18.10
C HIS A 25 -11.78 -14.84 -18.65
N LEU A 26 -12.94 -14.55 -18.06
CA LEU A 26 -14.22 -15.11 -18.47
C LEU A 26 -14.92 -14.17 -19.45
N LYS A 27 -15.71 -14.71 -20.39
CA LYS A 27 -16.49 -13.94 -21.37
C LYS A 27 -17.56 -13.02 -20.76
N ASN A 28 -17.90 -13.23 -19.49
CA ASN A 28 -18.79 -12.35 -18.75
C ASN A 28 -18.05 -11.21 -18.04
N GLY A 29 -16.75 -11.02 -18.33
CA GLY A 29 -15.90 -9.99 -17.75
C GLY A 29 -15.32 -10.30 -16.38
N ARG A 30 -15.62 -11.46 -15.79
CA ARG A 30 -15.03 -11.89 -14.50
C ARG A 30 -13.68 -12.55 -14.72
N THR A 31 -12.81 -12.47 -13.73
CA THR A 31 -11.52 -13.14 -13.71
C THR A 31 -11.44 -14.16 -12.57
N ILE A 32 -10.68 -15.22 -12.78
CA ILE A 32 -10.32 -16.22 -11.76
C ILE A 32 -8.80 -16.24 -11.70
N VAL A 33 -8.26 -16.00 -10.51
CA VAL A 33 -6.83 -16.16 -10.24
C VAL A 33 -6.61 -17.56 -9.71
N ALA A 34 -5.69 -18.30 -10.31
CA ALA A 34 -5.39 -19.68 -9.98
C ALA A 34 -3.89 -19.89 -9.84
N ASP A 35 -3.47 -20.78 -8.94
CA ASP A 35 -2.06 -21.10 -8.75
C ASP A 35 -1.47 -21.73 -10.02
N HIS A 36 -2.24 -22.57 -10.69
CA HIS A 36 -1.92 -23.17 -11.99
C HIS A 36 -3.18 -23.39 -12.82
N VAL A 37 -3.07 -23.14 -14.13
CA VAL A 37 -4.13 -23.44 -15.10
C VAL A 37 -3.61 -24.44 -16.11
N ARG A 38 -4.36 -25.51 -16.33
CA ARG A 38 -4.07 -26.53 -17.36
C ARG A 38 -5.21 -26.66 -18.33
N GLU A 39 -4.87 -26.77 -19.58
CA GLU A 39 -5.85 -27.08 -20.61
C GLU A 39 -6.10 -28.59 -20.68
N ASN A 40 -7.33 -29.04 -20.42
CA ASN A 40 -7.71 -30.43 -20.48
C ASN A 40 -8.98 -30.62 -21.35
N GLY A 41 -8.78 -31.05 -22.59
CA GLY A 41 -9.88 -31.28 -23.54
C GLY A 41 -10.71 -30.02 -23.79
N ASN A 42 -11.98 -30.01 -23.39
CA ASN A 42 -12.90 -28.88 -23.56
C ASN A 42 -13.07 -28.02 -22.29
N ARG A 43 -12.15 -28.14 -21.32
CA ARG A 43 -12.15 -27.40 -20.05
C ARG A 43 -10.76 -26.85 -19.75
N TYR A 44 -10.72 -25.81 -18.95
CA TYR A 44 -9.55 -25.43 -18.17
C TYR A 44 -9.71 -26.02 -16.77
N GLU A 45 -8.72 -26.79 -16.34
CA GLU A 45 -8.55 -27.22 -14.95
C GLU A 45 -7.63 -26.22 -14.28
N TYR A 46 -8.00 -25.78 -13.09
CA TYR A 46 -7.21 -24.81 -12.36
C TYR A 46 -7.20 -25.15 -10.86
N GLU A 47 -6.11 -24.81 -10.22
CA GLU A 47 -5.84 -25.07 -8.80
C GLU A 47 -5.87 -23.75 -8.03
N ILE A 48 -6.55 -23.75 -6.88
CA ILE A 48 -6.53 -22.64 -5.90
C ILE A 48 -6.25 -23.26 -4.54
N GLY A 49 -5.02 -23.10 -4.03
CA GLY A 49 -4.55 -23.79 -2.85
C GLY A 49 -4.47 -25.32 -3.06
N GLU A 50 -5.12 -26.08 -2.20
CA GLU A 50 -5.18 -27.54 -2.30
C GLU A 50 -6.38 -28.03 -3.15
N ASP A 51 -7.26 -27.14 -3.57
CA ASP A 51 -8.47 -27.46 -4.32
C ASP A 51 -8.26 -27.36 -5.83
N SER A 52 -8.86 -28.31 -6.57
CA SER A 52 -8.84 -28.35 -8.04
C SER A 52 -10.24 -28.12 -8.58
N TYR A 53 -10.35 -27.22 -9.55
CA TYR A 53 -11.58 -26.79 -10.19
C TYR A 53 -11.51 -26.99 -11.69
N ALA A 54 -12.67 -26.96 -12.36
CA ALA A 54 -12.71 -27.00 -13.81
C ALA A 54 -13.79 -26.08 -14.37
N ILE A 55 -13.47 -25.34 -15.42
CA ILE A 55 -14.39 -24.45 -16.11
C ILE A 55 -14.43 -24.78 -17.61
N PRO A 56 -15.61 -24.76 -18.29
CA PRO A 56 -15.67 -24.98 -19.71
C PRO A 56 -14.93 -23.89 -20.49
N LYS A 57 -14.16 -24.26 -21.51
CA LYS A 57 -13.47 -23.32 -22.41
C LYS A 57 -14.43 -22.32 -23.08
N SER A 58 -15.70 -22.73 -23.28
CA SER A 58 -16.72 -21.84 -23.85
C SER A 58 -17.01 -20.61 -22.98
N SER A 59 -16.74 -20.67 -21.67
CA SER A 59 -16.94 -19.59 -20.72
C SER A 59 -15.68 -18.70 -20.56
N VAL A 60 -14.53 -19.15 -21.07
CA VAL A 60 -13.25 -18.46 -20.96
C VAL A 60 -13.00 -17.64 -22.22
N ASP A 61 -12.56 -16.41 -22.06
CA ASP A 61 -12.10 -15.55 -23.13
C ASP A 61 -10.63 -15.85 -23.44
N HIS A 62 -9.76 -15.71 -22.45
CA HIS A 62 -8.35 -16.05 -22.53
C HIS A 62 -7.78 -16.38 -21.14
N VAL A 63 -6.56 -16.94 -21.12
CA VAL A 63 -5.80 -17.22 -19.89
C VAL A 63 -4.45 -16.50 -20.01
N ASP A 64 -4.11 -15.68 -19.02
CA ASP A 64 -2.81 -15.04 -18.88
C ASP A 64 -1.92 -15.87 -17.95
N PRO A 65 -0.89 -16.55 -18.48
CA PRO A 65 0.02 -17.32 -17.65
C PRO A 65 0.98 -16.39 -16.87
N GLY A 66 1.07 -16.60 -15.57
CA GLY A 66 2.06 -15.94 -14.72
C GLY A 66 1.88 -14.43 -14.52
N GLY A 67 0.67 -13.93 -14.68
CA GLY A 67 0.38 -12.51 -14.68
C GLY A 67 -0.60 -12.04 -13.63
N ILE A 68 -0.27 -12.07 -12.34
CA ILE A 68 -0.95 -11.19 -11.40
C ILE A 68 -0.23 -9.85 -11.45
N PRO A 69 -0.89 -8.76 -11.89
CA PRO A 69 -0.39 -7.43 -11.61
C PRO A 69 -0.32 -7.28 -10.09
N ALA A 70 0.84 -6.90 -9.56
CA ALA A 70 0.97 -6.60 -8.14
C ALA A 70 -0.05 -5.52 -7.78
N HIS A 71 -1.08 -5.88 -7.05
CA HIS A 71 -2.02 -4.92 -6.47
C HIS A 71 -1.36 -4.32 -5.25
N ASN A 72 -1.07 -3.05 -5.35
CA ASN A 72 -0.48 -2.28 -4.29
C ASN A 72 -1.51 -1.34 -3.70
N SER A 73 -1.98 -1.65 -2.51
CA SER A 73 -2.40 -0.61 -1.56
C SER A 73 -1.27 0.39 -1.25
N ALA A 74 -0.03 0.04 -1.59
CA ALA A 74 1.17 0.87 -1.49
C ALA A 74 1.56 1.55 -2.82
N GLY A 75 0.67 1.62 -3.81
CA GLY A 75 1.00 2.00 -5.19
C GLY A 75 1.86 3.26 -5.35
N VAL A 76 1.54 4.33 -4.63
CA VAL A 76 2.32 5.58 -4.66
C VAL A 76 3.66 5.41 -3.93
N ALA A 77 3.70 4.70 -2.78
CA ALA A 77 4.91 4.52 -1.99
C ALA A 77 5.99 3.72 -2.75
N GLU A 78 5.60 2.69 -3.50
CA GLU A 78 6.54 1.90 -4.31
C GLU A 78 7.05 2.65 -5.55
N GLY A 79 6.19 3.45 -6.20
CA GLY A 79 6.60 4.30 -7.33
C GLY A 79 7.64 5.33 -6.91
N ILE A 80 7.49 5.90 -5.72
CA ILE A 80 8.43 6.88 -5.16
C ILE A 80 9.78 6.24 -4.80
N SER A 81 9.82 4.98 -4.40
CA SER A 81 11.08 4.26 -4.12
C SER A 81 11.97 4.08 -5.37
N SER A 82 11.41 4.29 -6.56
CA SER A 82 12.14 4.20 -7.83
C SER A 82 12.73 5.53 -8.32
N LEU A 83 12.61 6.62 -7.52
CA LEU A 83 13.31 7.86 -7.84
C LEU A 83 14.80 7.57 -7.98
N ASN A 84 15.33 7.87 -9.17
CA ASN A 84 16.72 7.59 -9.46
C ASN A 84 17.60 8.54 -8.65
N THR A 85 18.49 7.99 -7.83
CA THR A 85 19.47 8.71 -7.04
C THR A 85 20.53 9.46 -7.88
N ALA A 86 20.40 9.47 -9.22
CA ALA A 86 21.28 10.19 -10.14
C ALA A 86 21.25 11.72 -9.95
N ASN A 87 20.27 12.25 -9.21
CA ASN A 87 20.21 13.66 -8.83
C ASN A 87 20.93 13.88 -7.49
N SER A 88 22.25 13.68 -7.46
CA SER A 88 23.05 14.06 -6.30
C SER A 88 23.25 15.59 -6.27
N LEU A 89 23.18 16.17 -5.08
CA LEU A 89 23.53 17.57 -4.89
C LEU A 89 25.05 17.79 -4.99
N ALA A 90 25.44 19.02 -5.33
CA ALA A 90 26.84 19.40 -5.30
C ALA A 90 27.41 19.13 -3.89
N HIS A 91 28.60 18.54 -3.84
CA HIS A 91 29.31 18.16 -2.60
C HIS A 91 28.65 17.05 -1.74
N GLU A 92 27.56 16.39 -2.20
CA GLU A 92 26.89 15.33 -1.42
C GLU A 92 27.88 14.26 -0.95
N GLY A 93 28.70 13.73 -1.87
CA GLY A 93 29.70 12.71 -1.53
C GLY A 93 30.72 13.13 -0.46
N ASP A 94 31.16 14.40 -0.50
CA ASP A 94 32.13 14.94 0.45
C ASP A 94 31.52 15.23 1.84
N LEU A 95 30.20 15.48 1.88
CA LEU A 95 29.49 15.84 3.10
C LEU A 95 28.92 14.64 3.84
N VAL A 96 28.61 13.52 3.15
CA VAL A 96 28.07 12.33 3.80
C VAL A 96 28.95 11.89 4.99
N ALA A 97 30.27 11.80 4.81
CA ALA A 97 31.19 11.40 5.89
C ALA A 97 31.28 12.42 7.04
N LYS A 98 30.82 13.67 6.83
CA LYS A 98 30.79 14.71 7.85
C LYS A 98 29.46 14.78 8.59
N VAL A 99 28.37 14.54 7.88
CA VAL A 99 27.01 14.57 8.41
C VAL A 99 26.65 13.24 9.09
N MET A 100 27.28 12.13 8.66
CA MET A 100 27.01 10.80 9.17
C MET A 100 28.14 10.29 10.05
N LYS A 101 27.81 9.83 11.26
CA LYS A 101 28.75 9.22 12.20
C LYS A 101 28.13 7.95 12.79
N ASP A 102 28.85 6.84 12.70
CA ASP A 102 28.41 5.54 13.25
C ASP A 102 26.98 5.13 12.80
N GLY A 103 26.64 5.41 11.52
CA GLY A 103 25.33 5.12 10.95
C GLY A 103 24.18 6.00 11.46
N ARG A 104 24.49 7.16 12.02
CA ARG A 104 23.53 8.15 12.53
C ARG A 104 23.90 9.55 12.05
N ILE A 105 22.94 10.46 12.11
CA ILE A 105 23.19 11.88 11.81
C ILE A 105 23.97 12.50 12.98
N ASP A 106 25.07 13.18 12.67
CA ASP A 106 25.84 13.97 13.62
C ASP A 106 25.24 15.40 13.66
N GLU A 107 24.35 15.62 14.63
CA GLU A 107 23.60 16.89 14.78
C GLU A 107 24.53 18.09 15.01
N ASP A 108 25.66 17.89 15.73
CA ASP A 108 26.64 18.97 15.98
C ASP A 108 27.35 19.36 14.67
N ALA A 109 27.72 18.37 13.86
CA ALA A 109 28.32 18.60 12.56
C ALA A 109 27.33 19.29 11.60
N LEU A 110 26.06 18.87 11.59
CA LEU A 110 24.99 19.47 10.79
C LEU A 110 24.79 20.94 11.16
N ALA A 111 24.56 21.24 12.44
CA ALA A 111 24.42 22.60 12.95
C ALA A 111 25.68 23.47 12.64
N GLY A 112 26.88 22.85 12.70
CA GLY A 112 28.12 23.49 12.33
C GLY A 112 28.21 23.88 10.85
N LEU A 113 27.58 23.12 9.95
CA LEU A 113 27.49 23.41 8.52
C LEU A 113 26.46 24.50 8.21
N GLU A 114 25.30 24.46 8.87
CA GLU A 114 24.27 25.50 8.76
C GLU A 114 24.78 26.88 9.17
N ASN A 115 25.56 26.94 10.24
CA ASN A 115 26.09 28.21 10.80
C ASN A 115 27.29 28.79 10.04
N LYS A 116 27.86 28.08 9.06
CA LYS A 116 29.02 28.59 8.27
C LYS A 116 28.69 29.66 7.23
N GLY A 117 27.43 30.02 7.07
CA GLY A 117 27.00 31.05 6.11
C GLY A 117 27.10 30.67 4.64
N ASN A 118 27.29 29.36 4.35
CA ASN A 118 27.25 28.80 2.99
C ASN A 118 25.94 28.05 2.79
N ALA A 119 24.98 28.70 2.14
CA ALA A 119 23.65 28.16 1.92
C ALA A 119 23.65 26.83 1.12
N GLU A 120 24.58 26.63 0.19
CA GLU A 120 24.68 25.43 -0.61
C GLU A 120 25.13 24.21 0.24
N LEU A 121 26.16 24.42 1.08
CA LEU A 121 26.64 23.36 1.97
C LEU A 121 25.61 23.02 3.05
N ALA A 122 24.93 24.03 3.61
CA ALA A 122 23.84 23.81 4.57
C ALA A 122 22.69 23.02 3.94
N ALA A 123 22.19 23.45 2.78
CA ALA A 123 21.12 22.75 2.08
C ALA A 123 21.49 21.29 1.75
N THR A 124 22.73 21.06 1.30
CA THR A 124 23.20 19.70 0.98
C THR A 124 23.32 18.84 2.24
N ALA A 125 23.76 19.41 3.35
CA ALA A 125 23.88 18.71 4.63
C ALA A 125 22.49 18.26 5.16
N ASP A 126 21.53 19.20 5.19
CA ASP A 126 20.14 18.90 5.55
C ASP A 126 19.50 17.90 4.58
N PHE A 127 19.77 18.02 3.28
CA PHE A 127 19.25 17.06 2.29
C PHE A 127 19.77 15.64 2.55
N ILE A 128 21.07 15.47 2.88
CA ILE A 128 21.64 14.16 3.24
C ILE A 128 20.93 13.59 4.46
N ALA A 129 20.75 14.42 5.50
CA ALA A 129 20.03 14.02 6.71
C ALA A 129 18.57 13.64 6.41
N GLY A 130 17.87 14.46 5.65
CA GLY A 130 16.48 14.22 5.25
C GLY A 130 16.32 12.96 4.40
N LYS A 131 17.23 12.72 3.46
CA LYS A 131 17.25 11.51 2.64
C LYS A 131 17.51 10.26 3.47
N PHE A 132 18.47 10.32 4.40
CA PHE A 132 18.76 9.23 5.33
C PHE A 132 17.51 8.87 6.15
N GLU A 133 16.87 9.84 6.79
CA GLU A 133 15.68 9.58 7.62
C GLU A 133 14.48 9.13 6.77
N PHE A 134 14.32 9.64 5.56
CA PHE A 134 13.27 9.20 4.63
C PHE A 134 13.45 7.72 4.22
N GLU A 135 14.69 7.30 3.95
CA GLU A 135 15.02 5.91 3.60
C GLU A 135 14.86 4.98 4.82
N HIS A 136 15.18 5.46 6.04
CA HIS A 136 15.01 4.72 7.29
C HIS A 136 13.59 4.85 7.86
N GLY A 137 12.78 5.76 7.31
CA GLY A 137 11.34 5.89 7.58
C GLY A 137 10.97 6.78 8.74
N ASP A 138 11.89 7.52 9.32
CA ASP A 138 11.53 8.61 10.24
C ASP A 138 11.02 9.80 9.43
N ILE A 139 9.72 9.75 9.15
CA ILE A 139 9.04 10.74 8.30
C ILE A 139 9.03 12.13 8.94
N ALA A 140 8.96 12.20 10.27
CA ALA A 140 8.92 13.47 10.97
C ALA A 140 10.26 14.20 10.85
N ARG A 141 11.37 13.51 11.12
CA ARG A 141 12.71 14.05 10.98
C ARG A 141 13.08 14.32 9.51
N ALA A 142 12.74 13.40 8.60
CA ALA A 142 12.94 13.63 7.17
C ALA A 142 12.27 14.92 6.69
N ARG A 143 11.05 15.19 7.15
CA ARG A 143 10.32 16.42 6.84
C ARG A 143 11.05 17.65 7.34
N GLU A 144 11.47 17.64 8.60
CA GLU A 144 12.20 18.77 9.21
C GLU A 144 13.46 19.11 8.42
N TYR A 145 14.29 18.13 8.09
CA TYR A 145 15.50 18.33 7.33
C TYR A 145 15.23 18.80 5.89
N PHE A 146 14.25 18.27 5.19
CA PHE A 146 13.91 18.77 3.85
C PHE A 146 13.37 20.21 3.90
N GLU A 147 12.57 20.56 4.91
CA GLU A 147 12.11 21.94 5.11
C GLU A 147 13.29 22.88 5.41
N ASN A 148 14.25 22.46 6.21
CA ASN A 148 15.49 23.22 6.46
C ASN A 148 16.31 23.39 5.17
N ALA A 149 16.53 22.31 4.42
CA ALA A 149 17.23 22.37 3.13
C ALA A 149 16.57 23.36 2.15
N LEU A 150 15.22 23.37 2.09
CA LEU A 150 14.47 24.32 1.26
C LEU A 150 14.52 25.78 1.75
N ARG A 151 14.82 26.04 3.02
CA ARG A 151 15.07 27.42 3.48
C ARG A 151 16.37 27.97 2.88
N PHE A 152 17.39 27.13 2.73
CA PHE A 152 18.66 27.51 2.14
C PHE A 152 18.63 27.54 0.61
N GLN A 153 17.96 26.58 -0.01
CA GLN A 153 17.82 26.48 -1.46
C GLN A 153 16.36 26.21 -1.88
N PRO A 154 15.51 27.27 -1.91
CA PRO A 154 14.07 27.11 -2.13
C PRO A 154 13.69 26.43 -3.44
N ASP A 155 14.44 26.66 -4.51
CA ASP A 155 14.13 26.17 -5.86
C ASP A 155 15.07 25.06 -6.35
N ASN A 156 15.76 24.40 -5.40
CA ASN A 156 16.56 23.22 -5.74
C ASN A 156 15.66 22.05 -6.11
N SER A 157 15.71 21.65 -7.39
CA SER A 157 14.80 20.63 -7.93
C SER A 157 14.92 19.28 -7.23
N THR A 158 16.13 18.86 -6.83
CA THR A 158 16.35 17.58 -6.13
C THR A 158 15.69 17.58 -4.76
N ILE A 159 15.86 18.63 -3.98
CA ILE A 159 15.22 18.76 -2.65
C ILE A 159 13.70 18.80 -2.80
N LEU A 160 13.20 19.58 -3.78
CA LEU A 160 11.77 19.68 -4.08
C LEU A 160 11.16 18.32 -4.47
N ILE A 161 11.87 17.51 -5.27
CA ILE A 161 11.43 16.17 -5.65
C ILE A 161 11.29 15.27 -4.41
N TYR A 162 12.30 15.21 -3.56
CA TYR A 162 12.28 14.38 -2.36
C TYR A 162 11.23 14.84 -1.34
N TYR A 163 11.07 16.14 -1.17
CA TYR A 163 10.06 16.67 -0.27
C TYR A 163 8.62 16.41 -0.79
N ALA A 164 8.39 16.60 -2.09
CA ALA A 164 7.12 16.25 -2.72
C ALA A 164 6.83 14.74 -2.63
N ALA A 165 7.87 13.90 -2.80
CA ALA A 165 7.77 12.47 -2.63
C ALA A 165 7.36 12.08 -1.19
N LEU A 166 7.99 12.69 -0.18
CA LEU A 166 7.63 12.49 1.22
C LEU A 166 6.16 12.86 1.49
N LEU A 167 5.74 14.04 1.03
CA LEU A 167 4.37 14.51 1.22
C LEU A 167 3.35 13.60 0.54
N THR A 168 3.61 13.17 -0.71
CA THR A 168 2.72 12.26 -1.45
C THR A 168 2.62 10.90 -0.77
N ARG A 169 3.76 10.34 -0.35
CA ARG A 169 3.80 9.04 0.36
C ARG A 169 3.02 9.06 1.67
N THR A 170 2.95 10.20 2.34
CA THR A 170 2.26 10.36 3.62
C THR A 170 0.83 10.87 3.48
N GLY A 171 0.19 10.73 2.31
CA GLY A 171 -1.19 11.12 2.07
C GLY A 171 -1.45 12.64 2.12
N ASN A 172 -0.41 13.46 1.87
CA ASN A 172 -0.52 14.92 1.82
C ASN A 172 -0.33 15.42 0.39
N ALA A 173 -1.03 14.83 -0.57
CA ALA A 173 -0.84 15.06 -2.00
C ALA A 173 -1.14 16.50 -2.41
N SER A 174 -2.18 17.11 -1.85
CA SER A 174 -2.52 18.52 -2.11
C SER A 174 -1.39 19.47 -1.71
N ARG A 175 -0.67 19.16 -0.63
CA ARG A 175 0.52 19.90 -0.21
C ARG A 175 1.76 19.59 -1.05
N ALA A 176 1.85 18.37 -1.62
CA ALA A 176 2.96 17.97 -2.49
C ALA A 176 2.94 18.71 -3.82
N LEU A 177 1.75 18.98 -4.36
CA LEU A 177 1.55 19.52 -5.70
C LEU A 177 2.37 20.77 -5.99
N PRO A 178 2.33 21.86 -5.19
CA PRO A 178 3.12 23.06 -5.47
C PRO A 178 4.65 22.83 -5.45
N TYR A 179 5.13 21.90 -4.65
CA TYR A 179 6.56 21.54 -4.64
C TYR A 179 6.95 20.74 -5.87
N ALA A 180 6.10 19.81 -6.32
CA ALA A 180 6.32 19.05 -7.54
C ALA A 180 6.28 19.95 -8.79
N GLU A 181 5.36 20.91 -8.85
CA GLU A 181 5.29 21.92 -9.92
C GLU A 181 6.56 22.78 -9.96
N ARG A 182 7.04 23.24 -8.80
CA ARG A 182 8.31 23.97 -8.71
C ARG A 182 9.49 23.13 -9.14
N ALA A 183 9.52 21.83 -8.79
CA ALA A 183 10.55 20.91 -9.23
C ALA A 183 10.64 20.81 -10.76
N VAL A 184 9.49 20.67 -11.43
CA VAL A 184 9.40 20.67 -12.90
C VAL A 184 9.82 22.02 -13.48
N HIS A 185 9.40 23.13 -12.87
CA HIS A 185 9.79 24.46 -13.31
C HIS A 185 11.32 24.66 -13.24
N SER A 186 11.95 24.21 -12.15
CA SER A 186 13.41 24.32 -11.94
C SER A 186 14.21 23.34 -12.79
N ALA A 187 13.64 22.17 -13.11
CA ALA A 187 14.31 21.14 -13.91
C ALA A 187 13.36 20.48 -14.92
N PRO A 188 12.96 21.16 -16.01
CA PRO A 188 11.98 20.68 -16.98
C PRO A 188 12.43 19.44 -17.79
N THR A 189 13.72 19.10 -17.73
CA THR A 189 14.31 17.89 -18.37
C THR A 189 14.52 16.74 -17.38
N SER A 190 14.13 16.90 -16.10
CA SER A 190 14.20 15.83 -15.11
C SER A 190 13.01 14.89 -15.21
N ALA A 191 13.25 13.63 -15.56
CA ALA A 191 12.22 12.59 -15.56
C ALA A 191 11.61 12.41 -14.17
N ASP A 192 12.43 12.50 -13.10
CA ASP A 192 11.97 12.34 -11.72
C ASP A 192 11.05 13.48 -11.28
N ALA A 193 11.30 14.73 -11.72
CA ALA A 193 10.41 15.85 -11.45
C ALA A 193 9.02 15.64 -12.07
N TRP A 194 8.96 15.17 -13.33
CA TRP A 194 7.70 14.83 -13.99
C TRP A 194 7.03 13.60 -13.39
N THR A 195 7.82 12.62 -12.93
CA THR A 195 7.30 11.43 -12.24
C THR A 195 6.58 11.84 -10.96
N ILE A 196 7.22 12.63 -10.10
CA ILE A 196 6.63 13.02 -8.82
C ILE A 196 5.45 13.98 -9.00
N LEU A 197 5.48 14.84 -10.02
CA LEU A 197 4.35 15.68 -10.37
C LEU A 197 3.13 14.81 -10.74
N GLY A 198 3.32 13.78 -11.57
CA GLY A 198 2.26 12.85 -11.91
C GLY A 198 1.68 12.13 -10.69
N TYR A 199 2.51 11.71 -9.73
CA TYR A 199 2.02 11.10 -8.49
C TYR A 199 1.22 12.08 -7.64
N ALA A 200 1.72 13.30 -7.42
CA ALA A 200 1.00 14.33 -6.67
C ALA A 200 -0.35 14.66 -7.34
N GLN A 201 -0.37 14.78 -8.65
CA GLN A 201 -1.59 15.04 -9.44
C GLN A 201 -2.59 13.89 -9.32
N SER A 202 -2.16 12.64 -9.51
CA SER A 202 -3.04 11.47 -9.41
C SER A 202 -3.65 11.32 -8.02
N SER A 203 -2.86 11.55 -6.98
CA SER A 203 -3.32 11.47 -5.59
C SER A 203 -4.17 12.67 -5.16
N SER A 204 -4.14 13.78 -5.93
CA SER A 204 -4.99 14.98 -5.74
C SER A 204 -6.16 15.04 -6.72
N ASP A 205 -6.54 13.90 -7.32
CA ASP A 205 -7.65 13.78 -8.26
C ASP A 205 -7.50 14.53 -9.61
N HIS A 206 -6.26 14.85 -9.97
CA HIS A 206 -5.94 15.46 -11.26
C HIS A 206 -5.45 14.37 -12.25
N THR A 207 -6.24 13.31 -12.46
CA THR A 207 -5.84 12.12 -13.24
C THR A 207 -5.43 12.49 -14.68
N LYS A 208 -6.12 13.43 -15.32
CA LYS A 208 -5.78 13.89 -16.68
C LYS A 208 -4.40 14.56 -16.76
N ASP A 209 -4.07 15.36 -15.76
CA ASP A 209 -2.78 16.04 -15.68
C ASP A 209 -1.67 15.04 -15.35
N ALA A 210 -1.95 14.07 -14.47
CA ALA A 210 -1.03 12.97 -14.14
C ALA A 210 -0.64 12.15 -15.38
N VAL A 211 -1.62 11.83 -16.24
CA VAL A 211 -1.38 11.16 -17.53
C VAL A 211 -0.38 11.97 -18.39
N SER A 212 -0.55 13.29 -18.45
CA SER A 212 0.32 14.17 -19.22
C SER A 212 1.74 14.23 -18.64
N SER A 213 1.84 14.33 -17.31
CA SER A 213 3.12 14.38 -16.59
C SER A 213 3.90 13.07 -16.73
N TRP A 214 3.25 11.91 -16.57
CA TRP A 214 3.91 10.60 -16.73
C TRP A 214 4.30 10.31 -18.19
N LYS A 215 3.52 10.75 -19.19
CA LYS A 215 3.95 10.68 -20.59
C LYS A 215 5.25 11.47 -20.78
N ARG A 216 5.31 12.69 -20.23
CA ARG A 216 6.51 13.51 -20.32
C ARG A 216 7.71 12.90 -19.61
N SER A 217 7.50 12.30 -18.43
CA SER A 217 8.55 11.56 -17.73
C SER A 217 9.11 10.43 -18.59
N LEU A 218 8.24 9.62 -19.20
CA LEU A 218 8.64 8.46 -20.04
C LEU A 218 9.34 8.86 -21.35
N GLU A 219 9.03 10.03 -21.92
CA GLU A 219 9.78 10.60 -23.04
C GLU A 219 11.22 10.94 -22.66
N LEU A 220 11.43 11.36 -21.42
CA LEU A 220 12.76 11.74 -20.91
C LEU A 220 13.57 10.51 -20.47
N ARG A 221 12.92 9.57 -19.81
CA ARG A 221 13.54 8.32 -19.33
C ARG A 221 12.51 7.19 -19.27
N PRO A 222 12.75 6.05 -19.97
CA PRO A 222 11.91 4.88 -19.82
C PRO A 222 11.93 4.33 -18.40
N ASP A 223 10.74 4.05 -17.82
CA ASP A 223 10.57 3.48 -16.50
C ASP A 223 9.34 2.59 -16.49
N VAL A 224 9.51 1.30 -16.12
CA VAL A 224 8.44 0.30 -16.15
C VAL A 224 7.35 0.61 -15.13
N LYS A 225 7.71 1.13 -13.95
CA LYS A 225 6.73 1.48 -12.91
C LYS A 225 5.88 2.68 -13.34
N VAL A 226 6.52 3.71 -13.91
CA VAL A 226 5.80 4.88 -14.46
C VAL A 226 4.87 4.46 -15.60
N GLN A 227 5.27 3.48 -16.44
CA GLN A 227 4.38 2.92 -17.48
C GLN A 227 3.14 2.26 -16.89
N GLN A 228 3.29 1.50 -15.80
CA GLN A 228 2.17 0.84 -15.11
C GLN A 228 1.21 1.88 -14.53
N PHE A 229 1.72 2.93 -13.85
CA PHE A 229 0.89 4.02 -13.33
C PHE A 229 0.19 4.80 -14.43
N LEU A 230 0.89 5.10 -15.53
CA LEU A 230 0.28 5.73 -16.69
C LEU A 230 -0.85 4.87 -17.27
N ALA A 231 -0.63 3.57 -17.44
CA ALA A 231 -1.64 2.67 -17.97
C ALA A 231 -2.88 2.61 -17.06
N LYS A 232 -2.68 2.56 -15.73
CA LYS A 232 -3.77 2.62 -14.74
C LYS A 232 -4.54 3.93 -14.85
N ALA A 233 -3.86 5.08 -14.83
CA ALA A 233 -4.50 6.39 -14.94
C ALA A 233 -5.25 6.58 -16.26
N GLN A 234 -4.79 5.99 -17.36
CA GLN A 234 -5.50 6.01 -18.64
C GLN A 234 -6.80 5.18 -18.58
N ARG A 235 -6.79 4.02 -17.90
CA ARG A 235 -8.02 3.24 -17.66
C ARG A 235 -9.02 4.02 -16.80
N GLU A 236 -8.55 4.66 -15.71
CA GLU A 236 -9.36 5.57 -14.88
C GLU A 236 -9.98 6.68 -15.73
N GLN A 237 -9.15 7.42 -16.45
CA GLN A 237 -9.62 8.53 -17.29
C GLN A 237 -10.69 8.09 -18.30
N THR A 238 -10.57 6.88 -18.85
CA THR A 238 -11.54 6.34 -19.80
C THR A 238 -12.83 5.95 -19.10
N ALA A 239 -12.73 5.24 -17.96
CA ALA A 239 -13.89 4.76 -17.21
C ALA A 239 -14.67 5.88 -16.52
N GLU A 240 -13.97 6.92 -16.08
CA GLU A 240 -14.53 8.03 -15.30
C GLU A 240 -14.86 9.27 -16.15
N SER A 241 -14.78 9.17 -17.50
CA SER A 241 -14.96 10.32 -18.41
C SER A 241 -16.28 11.06 -18.23
N ASP A 242 -17.34 10.33 -17.88
CA ASP A 242 -18.72 10.84 -17.75
C ASP A 242 -19.20 10.81 -16.28
N PHE A 243 -18.29 10.62 -15.32
CA PHE A 243 -18.64 10.60 -13.91
C PHE A 243 -19.02 12.00 -13.44
N ALA A 244 -20.07 12.06 -12.63
CA ALA A 244 -20.43 13.23 -11.87
C ALA A 244 -19.73 13.21 -10.50
N GLN A 245 -19.67 14.39 -9.88
CA GLN A 245 -19.04 14.58 -8.58
C GLN A 245 -20.07 15.02 -7.54
N GLY A 246 -19.92 14.52 -6.31
CA GLY A 246 -20.61 14.97 -5.10
C GLY A 246 -19.59 15.20 -3.99
N GLU A 247 -19.89 16.08 -3.06
CA GLU A 247 -18.98 16.44 -1.97
C GLU A 247 -19.68 16.36 -0.62
N SER A 248 -18.93 16.05 0.41
CA SER A 248 -19.30 16.22 1.80
C SER A 248 -18.14 16.90 2.56
N THR A 249 -18.13 16.86 3.90
CA THR A 249 -17.10 17.57 4.68
C THR A 249 -15.70 16.97 4.46
N HIS A 250 -15.60 15.62 4.40
CA HIS A 250 -14.32 14.92 4.32
C HIS A 250 -14.15 14.09 3.05
N PHE A 251 -15.18 14.02 2.19
CA PHE A 251 -15.18 13.13 1.04
C PHE A 251 -15.53 13.86 -0.26
N THR A 252 -14.84 13.46 -1.33
CA THR A 252 -15.19 13.76 -2.71
C THR A 252 -15.64 12.46 -3.37
N LEU A 253 -16.88 12.38 -3.84
CA LEU A 253 -17.51 11.18 -4.38
C LEU A 253 -17.64 11.30 -5.90
N HIS A 254 -17.02 10.39 -6.64
CA HIS A 254 -17.18 10.22 -8.07
C HIS A 254 -18.12 9.06 -8.39
N TYR A 255 -19.05 9.23 -9.33
CA TYR A 255 -20.04 8.22 -9.64
C TYR A 255 -20.62 8.36 -11.06
N GLU A 256 -21.03 7.26 -11.64
CA GLU A 256 -21.79 7.25 -12.87
C GLU A 256 -23.26 7.59 -12.58
N GLY A 257 -23.73 8.75 -13.09
CA GLY A 257 -25.02 9.34 -12.73
C GLY A 257 -26.24 8.47 -13.04
N HIS A 258 -26.14 7.61 -14.07
CA HIS A 258 -27.22 6.72 -14.48
C HIS A 258 -27.27 5.39 -13.70
N GLN A 259 -26.15 4.97 -13.11
CA GLN A 259 -25.99 3.69 -12.42
C GLN A 259 -26.21 3.79 -10.90
N THR A 260 -26.05 4.98 -10.34
CA THR A 260 -26.12 5.18 -8.89
C THR A 260 -27.23 6.17 -8.53
N SER A 261 -28.23 5.72 -7.76
CA SER A 261 -29.34 6.56 -7.33
C SER A 261 -28.86 7.68 -6.37
N GLU A 262 -29.55 8.82 -6.38
CA GLU A 262 -29.29 9.92 -5.44
C GLU A 262 -29.42 9.47 -3.98
N ALA A 263 -30.43 8.64 -3.70
CA ALA A 263 -30.65 8.09 -2.37
C ALA A 263 -29.46 7.25 -1.88
N LEU A 264 -28.90 6.38 -2.74
CA LEU A 264 -27.73 5.58 -2.39
C LEU A 264 -26.50 6.46 -2.17
N ARG A 265 -26.23 7.43 -3.03
CA ARG A 265 -25.09 8.37 -2.86
C ARG A 265 -25.16 9.13 -1.54
N THR A 266 -26.34 9.64 -1.18
CA THR A 266 -26.58 10.33 0.08
C THR A 266 -26.34 9.41 1.27
N GLN A 267 -26.79 8.15 1.21
CA GLN A 267 -26.58 7.16 2.25
C GLN A 267 -25.10 6.77 2.40
N ILE A 268 -24.36 6.63 1.28
CA ILE A 268 -22.93 6.33 1.27
C ILE A 268 -22.15 7.48 1.92
N LEU A 269 -22.38 8.74 1.52
CA LEU A 269 -21.71 9.88 2.11
C LEU A 269 -22.01 10.02 3.62
N ALA A 270 -23.28 9.84 4.01
CA ALA A 270 -23.66 9.88 5.42
C ALA A 270 -23.00 8.77 6.24
N ALA A 271 -22.89 7.56 5.71
CA ALA A 271 -22.19 6.44 6.35
C ALA A 271 -20.69 6.73 6.49
N LEU A 272 -20.05 7.20 5.44
CA LEU A 272 -18.62 7.55 5.44
C LEU A 272 -18.31 8.66 6.45
N GLU A 273 -19.14 9.73 6.54
CA GLU A 273 -18.94 10.78 7.55
C GLU A 273 -19.09 10.24 8.97
N SER A 274 -20.10 9.38 9.22
CA SER A 274 -20.26 8.71 10.52
C SER A 274 -19.07 7.82 10.86
N ASP A 275 -18.60 7.04 9.90
CA ASP A 275 -17.44 6.15 10.07
C ASP A 275 -16.15 6.95 10.26
N TYR A 276 -16.01 8.10 9.60
CA TYR A 276 -14.89 9.01 9.80
C TYR A 276 -14.82 9.50 11.26
N ASP A 277 -15.93 9.95 11.82
CA ASP A 277 -16.01 10.38 13.22
C ASP A 277 -15.68 9.23 14.20
N ASP A 278 -16.14 8.01 13.90
CA ASP A 278 -15.81 6.82 14.67
C ASP A 278 -14.30 6.53 14.63
N LEU A 279 -13.70 6.55 13.44
CA LEU A 279 -12.27 6.29 13.25
C LEU A 279 -11.39 7.37 13.87
N VAL A 280 -11.82 8.64 13.86
CA VAL A 280 -11.13 9.72 14.60
C VAL A 280 -11.11 9.43 16.09
N ARG A 281 -12.22 8.95 16.65
CA ARG A 281 -12.30 8.57 18.06
C ARG A 281 -11.41 7.37 18.40
N ASP A 282 -11.39 6.34 17.51
CA ASP A 282 -10.71 5.08 17.77
C ASP A 282 -9.22 5.14 17.43
N LEU A 283 -8.82 5.86 16.38
CA LEU A 283 -7.44 5.93 15.88
C LEU A 283 -6.76 7.30 16.11
N GLY A 284 -7.51 8.36 16.28
CA GLY A 284 -7.01 9.70 16.64
C GLY A 284 -6.69 10.57 15.43
N SER A 285 -5.63 10.30 14.69
CA SER A 285 -5.12 11.21 13.63
C SER A 285 -5.79 10.95 12.28
N PRO A 286 -6.72 11.82 11.84
CA PRO A 286 -7.41 11.64 10.57
C PRO A 286 -6.53 11.99 9.36
N PRO A 287 -6.86 11.51 8.16
CA PRO A 287 -6.35 12.01 6.89
C PRO A 287 -6.54 13.53 6.78
N ARG A 288 -5.57 14.22 6.18
CA ARG A 288 -5.58 15.69 6.10
C ARG A 288 -6.26 16.22 4.85
N ASP A 289 -6.17 15.47 3.77
CA ASP A 289 -6.80 15.79 2.49
C ASP A 289 -8.17 15.14 2.42
N ASN A 290 -9.08 15.70 1.60
CA ASN A 290 -10.34 15.04 1.30
C ASN A 290 -10.09 13.64 0.73
N ILE A 291 -10.88 12.69 1.21
CA ILE A 291 -10.79 11.31 0.78
C ILE A 291 -11.60 11.11 -0.48
N LEU A 292 -10.92 10.64 -1.51
CA LEU A 292 -11.55 10.38 -2.80
C LEU A 292 -12.25 9.02 -2.78
N VAL A 293 -13.52 8.99 -3.16
CA VAL A 293 -14.35 7.78 -3.23
C VAL A 293 -14.91 7.68 -4.64
N THR A 294 -14.68 6.57 -5.32
CA THR A 294 -15.21 6.34 -6.67
C THR A 294 -16.14 5.12 -6.65
N LEU A 295 -17.37 5.34 -7.08
CA LEU A 295 -18.38 4.30 -7.22
C LEU A 295 -18.40 3.79 -8.66
N TYR A 296 -18.07 2.51 -8.83
CA TYR A 296 -18.01 1.84 -10.13
C TYR A 296 -19.15 0.86 -10.33
N THR A 297 -19.44 0.53 -11.58
CA THR A 297 -20.05 -0.75 -11.90
C THR A 297 -19.05 -1.88 -11.59
N GLU A 298 -19.53 -3.13 -11.41
CA GLU A 298 -18.62 -4.28 -11.16
C GLU A 298 -17.60 -4.41 -12.31
N GLN A 299 -18.05 -4.26 -13.57
CA GLN A 299 -17.17 -4.35 -14.73
C GLN A 299 -16.11 -3.23 -14.73
N SER A 300 -16.53 -1.97 -14.58
CA SER A 300 -15.58 -0.84 -14.55
C SER A 300 -14.58 -0.94 -13.40
N PHE A 301 -15.02 -1.46 -12.24
CA PHE A 301 -14.12 -1.68 -11.11
C PHE A 301 -12.98 -2.62 -11.47
N PHE A 302 -13.27 -3.80 -12.04
CA PHE A 302 -12.23 -4.75 -12.44
C PHE A 302 -11.41 -4.26 -13.62
N ASP A 303 -12.00 -3.55 -14.58
CA ASP A 303 -11.28 -3.00 -15.73
C ASP A 303 -10.25 -1.94 -15.30
N VAL A 304 -10.59 -1.08 -14.32
CA VAL A 304 -9.70 -0.04 -13.82
C VAL A 304 -8.67 -0.60 -12.87
N THR A 305 -9.10 -1.38 -11.87
CA THR A 305 -8.25 -1.83 -10.76
C THR A 305 -7.42 -3.06 -11.12
N GLN A 306 -7.93 -3.90 -12.03
CA GLN A 306 -7.38 -5.23 -12.32
C GLN A 306 -7.28 -6.09 -11.04
N ALA A 307 -8.21 -5.87 -10.10
CA ALA A 307 -8.28 -6.57 -8.83
C ALA A 307 -8.61 -8.05 -9.01
N PRO A 308 -8.17 -8.92 -8.10
CA PRO A 308 -8.65 -10.29 -8.04
C PRO A 308 -10.17 -10.35 -7.91
N SER A 309 -10.80 -11.39 -8.48
CA SER A 309 -12.25 -11.53 -8.51
C SER A 309 -12.93 -11.62 -7.13
N TRP A 310 -12.16 -11.91 -6.09
CA TRP A 310 -12.62 -11.95 -4.71
C TRP A 310 -12.55 -10.59 -3.98
N SER A 311 -11.95 -9.57 -4.62
CA SER A 311 -11.84 -8.24 -4.02
C SER A 311 -13.19 -7.53 -4.04
N GLY A 312 -13.68 -7.15 -2.89
CA GLY A 312 -14.94 -6.43 -2.73
C GLY A 312 -14.82 -4.91 -2.90
N ALA A 313 -13.63 -4.36 -2.70
CA ALA A 313 -13.27 -2.95 -2.87
C ALA A 313 -11.76 -2.80 -2.79
N ILE A 314 -11.23 -1.60 -3.00
CA ILE A 314 -9.80 -1.29 -2.87
C ILE A 314 -9.62 0.14 -2.37
N ASN A 315 -8.65 0.31 -1.48
CA ASN A 315 -8.08 1.62 -1.15
C ASN A 315 -6.61 1.67 -1.61
N ASP A 316 -6.36 2.35 -2.71
CA ASP A 316 -5.03 2.60 -3.26
C ASP A 316 -4.63 4.09 -3.19
N GLY A 317 -5.17 4.79 -2.21
CA GLY A 317 -5.17 6.23 -2.05
C GLY A 317 -6.50 6.86 -2.47
N LYS A 318 -7.34 6.09 -3.19
CA LYS A 318 -8.75 6.37 -3.48
C LYS A 318 -9.58 5.16 -3.05
N LEU A 319 -10.72 5.37 -2.42
CA LEU A 319 -11.67 4.30 -2.13
C LEU A 319 -12.43 3.94 -3.41
N ARG A 320 -12.23 2.74 -3.93
CA ARG A 320 -12.86 2.24 -5.16
C ARG A 320 -13.88 1.17 -4.81
N ILE A 321 -15.15 1.49 -4.98
CA ILE A 321 -16.26 0.68 -4.49
C ILE A 321 -17.16 0.25 -5.66
N PRO A 322 -17.29 -1.05 -5.94
CA PRO A 322 -18.27 -1.53 -6.91
C PRO A 322 -19.67 -1.53 -6.26
N VAL A 323 -20.63 -0.86 -6.91
CA VAL A 323 -22.01 -0.68 -6.40
C VAL A 323 -23.08 -1.17 -7.37
N SER A 324 -22.72 -1.98 -8.35
CA SER A 324 -23.67 -2.47 -9.39
C SER A 324 -24.87 -3.19 -8.79
N GLY A 325 -26.05 -2.75 -9.21
CA GLY A 325 -27.33 -3.37 -8.79
C GLY A 325 -27.72 -3.07 -7.34
N ILE A 326 -26.98 -2.26 -6.62
CA ILE A 326 -27.30 -1.85 -5.25
C ILE A 326 -28.14 -0.58 -5.29
N GLY A 327 -29.41 -0.67 -4.87
CA GLY A 327 -30.35 0.47 -4.86
C GLY A 327 -30.36 1.28 -3.56
N SER A 328 -29.87 0.68 -2.45
CA SER A 328 -29.81 1.29 -1.12
C SER A 328 -28.64 0.72 -0.32
N MET A 329 -28.26 1.37 0.77
CA MET A 329 -27.24 0.89 1.68
C MET A 329 -27.59 -0.51 2.22
N THR A 330 -26.62 -1.42 2.17
CA THR A 330 -26.70 -2.75 2.79
C THR A 330 -25.68 -2.86 3.93
N PRO A 331 -25.86 -3.77 4.90
CA PRO A 331 -24.86 -4.00 5.95
C PRO A 331 -23.48 -4.35 5.37
N GLU A 332 -23.44 -5.15 4.31
CA GLU A 332 -22.20 -5.56 3.66
C GLU A 332 -21.48 -4.36 3.02
N LEU A 333 -22.22 -3.48 2.34
CA LEU A 333 -21.65 -2.25 1.79
C LEU A 333 -21.13 -1.33 2.90
N ALA A 334 -21.88 -1.18 4.00
CA ALA A 334 -21.45 -0.38 5.14
C ALA A 334 -20.13 -0.92 5.74
N HIS A 335 -20.00 -2.25 5.91
CA HIS A 335 -18.77 -2.88 6.37
C HIS A 335 -17.60 -2.60 5.42
N VAL A 336 -17.80 -2.77 4.12
CA VAL A 336 -16.76 -2.49 3.11
C VAL A 336 -16.33 -1.04 3.14
N LEU A 337 -17.25 -0.08 3.24
CA LEU A 337 -16.93 1.35 3.31
C LEU A 337 -16.05 1.66 4.53
N LYS A 338 -16.41 1.14 5.71
CA LYS A 338 -15.64 1.35 6.94
C LYS A 338 -14.27 0.70 6.88
N HIS A 339 -14.18 -0.51 6.32
CA HIS A 339 -12.93 -1.23 6.10
C HIS A 339 -11.96 -0.40 5.23
N GLU A 340 -12.40 0.00 4.04
CA GLU A 340 -11.58 0.78 3.12
C GLU A 340 -11.21 2.16 3.69
N LEU A 341 -12.12 2.77 4.44
CA LEU A 341 -11.83 4.04 5.11
C LEU A 341 -10.76 3.88 6.19
N ALA A 342 -10.80 2.80 6.97
CA ALA A 342 -9.81 2.52 8.01
C ALA A 342 -8.38 2.43 7.42
N HIS A 343 -8.21 1.91 6.22
CA HIS A 343 -6.93 1.89 5.53
C HIS A 343 -6.33 3.28 5.32
N SER A 344 -7.15 4.30 5.02
CA SER A 344 -6.68 5.69 4.88
C SER A 344 -6.13 6.23 6.19
N PHE A 345 -6.79 5.94 7.32
CA PHE A 345 -6.33 6.33 8.65
C PHE A 345 -5.04 5.63 9.05
N VAL A 346 -4.99 4.31 8.88
CA VAL A 346 -3.79 3.52 9.21
C VAL A 346 -2.57 4.00 8.40
N THR A 347 -2.76 4.26 7.10
CA THR A 347 -1.71 4.80 6.21
C THR A 347 -1.23 6.16 6.70
N GLN A 348 -2.15 7.07 7.06
CA GLN A 348 -1.83 8.40 7.56
C GLN A 348 -1.02 8.34 8.87
N ILE A 349 -1.45 7.52 9.83
CA ILE A 349 -0.83 7.42 11.16
C ILE A 349 0.53 6.77 11.08
N SER A 350 0.66 5.70 10.30
CA SER A 350 1.91 4.93 10.17
C SER A 350 2.91 5.52 9.17
N GLY A 351 2.55 6.62 8.48
CA GLY A 351 3.38 7.16 7.38
C GLY A 351 3.55 6.17 6.22
N GLY A 352 2.57 5.29 5.99
CA GLY A 352 2.61 4.24 4.96
C GLY A 352 3.54 3.06 5.29
N ARG A 353 3.90 2.84 6.56
CA ARG A 353 4.83 1.80 7.01
C ARG A 353 4.18 0.67 7.81
N CYS A 354 2.84 0.63 7.85
CA CYS A 354 2.13 -0.43 8.56
C CYS A 354 2.36 -1.79 7.87
N PRO A 355 2.77 -2.84 8.59
CA PRO A 355 2.85 -4.18 8.02
C PRO A 355 1.45 -4.68 7.66
N MET A 356 1.33 -5.52 6.62
CA MET A 356 0.04 -5.93 6.07
C MET A 356 -0.87 -6.58 7.11
N TRP A 357 -0.35 -7.46 7.97
CA TRP A 357 -1.16 -8.11 9.01
C TRP A 357 -1.80 -7.11 9.97
N LEU A 358 -1.06 -6.05 10.36
CA LEU A 358 -1.58 -5.03 11.27
C LEU A 358 -2.56 -4.10 10.53
N HIS A 359 -2.27 -3.79 9.28
CA HIS A 359 -3.10 -2.95 8.41
C HIS A 359 -4.48 -3.57 8.18
N GLU A 360 -4.50 -4.84 7.76
CA GLU A 360 -5.73 -5.60 7.53
C GLU A 360 -6.46 -5.95 8.83
N GLY A 361 -5.69 -6.30 9.87
CA GLY A 361 -6.25 -6.62 11.18
C GLY A 361 -6.99 -5.44 11.81
N ILE A 362 -6.45 -4.22 11.71
CA ILE A 362 -7.11 -3.00 12.19
C ILE A 362 -8.37 -2.71 11.39
N ALA A 363 -8.30 -2.78 10.06
CA ALA A 363 -9.46 -2.53 9.20
C ALA A 363 -10.62 -3.48 9.53
N GLN A 364 -10.34 -4.78 9.63
CA GLN A 364 -11.33 -5.80 10.00
C GLN A 364 -11.87 -5.60 11.43
N PHE A 365 -11.02 -5.23 12.38
CA PHE A 365 -11.42 -5.00 13.76
C PHE A 365 -12.38 -3.81 13.89
N LEU A 366 -12.14 -2.74 13.14
CA LEU A 366 -12.94 -1.51 13.17
C LEU A 366 -14.22 -1.59 12.33
N GLU A 367 -14.31 -2.50 11.36
CA GLU A 367 -15.55 -2.79 10.63
C GLU A 367 -16.54 -3.70 11.38
N PRO A 368 -16.48 -3.82 12.64
CA PRO A 368 -16.88 -4.78 13.66
C PRO A 368 -16.97 -6.26 13.22
N ARG A 369 -15.97 -6.74 12.50
CA ARG A 369 -15.80 -8.19 12.33
C ARG A 369 -15.40 -8.87 13.63
N ASN A 370 -15.82 -10.11 13.79
CA ASN A 370 -15.43 -10.94 14.92
C ASN A 370 -15.00 -12.34 14.45
N LEU A 371 -14.24 -13.02 15.30
CA LEU A 371 -13.71 -14.34 15.04
C LEU A 371 -14.70 -15.49 15.33
N SER A 372 -15.97 -15.21 15.65
CA SER A 372 -16.90 -16.25 16.11
C SER A 372 -17.09 -17.41 15.12
N GLY A 373 -17.01 -17.14 13.82
CA GLY A 373 -17.11 -18.17 12.77
C GLY A 373 -15.79 -18.89 12.47
N GLN A 374 -14.64 -18.28 12.73
CA GLN A 374 -13.32 -18.75 12.31
C GLN A 374 -12.41 -19.12 13.50
N GLY A 375 -12.70 -18.63 14.69
CA GLY A 375 -11.83 -18.73 15.85
C GLY A 375 -11.48 -20.15 16.24
N ARG A 376 -12.43 -21.11 16.13
CA ARG A 376 -12.16 -22.53 16.42
C ARG A 376 -11.17 -23.13 15.40
N GLN A 377 -11.38 -22.89 14.12
CA GLN A 377 -10.48 -23.37 13.07
C GLN A 377 -9.07 -22.76 13.25
N LEU A 378 -9.02 -21.47 13.53
CA LEU A 378 -7.75 -20.76 13.77
C LEU A 378 -7.04 -21.32 15.02
N SER A 379 -7.77 -21.53 16.13
CA SER A 379 -7.23 -22.20 17.33
C SER A 379 -6.63 -23.57 17.02
N GLN A 380 -7.28 -24.37 16.19
CA GLN A 380 -6.77 -25.68 15.77
C GLN A 380 -5.51 -25.56 14.89
N LEU A 381 -5.43 -24.58 14.00
CA LEU A 381 -4.23 -24.31 13.19
C LEU A 381 -3.03 -23.97 14.08
N PHE A 382 -3.20 -23.10 15.08
CA PHE A 382 -2.16 -22.76 16.05
C PHE A 382 -1.75 -23.95 16.91
N GLN A 383 -2.70 -24.77 17.37
CA GLN A 383 -2.39 -26.00 18.10
C GLN A 383 -1.60 -27.03 17.26
N ALA A 384 -1.87 -27.07 15.96
CA ALA A 384 -1.19 -27.92 15.00
C ALA A 384 0.13 -27.34 14.47
N GLN A 385 0.51 -26.12 14.88
CA GLN A 385 1.67 -25.38 14.38
C GLN A 385 1.66 -25.22 12.85
N LYS A 386 0.47 -24.90 12.29
CA LYS A 386 0.23 -24.70 10.86
C LYS A 386 -0.19 -23.26 10.53
N GLU A 387 -0.13 -22.39 11.52
CA GLU A 387 -0.35 -20.96 11.34
C GLU A 387 0.73 -20.32 10.47
N ILE A 388 0.43 -19.16 9.89
CA ILE A 388 1.42 -18.37 9.16
C ILE A 388 2.14 -17.47 10.17
N PRO A 389 3.47 -17.52 10.29
CA PRO A 389 4.18 -16.63 11.20
C PRO A 389 3.90 -15.15 10.92
N LEU A 390 3.59 -14.33 11.94
CA LEU A 390 3.22 -12.92 11.78
C LEU A 390 4.29 -12.08 11.04
N ASN A 391 5.57 -12.42 11.18
CA ASN A 391 6.63 -11.76 10.43
C ASN A 391 6.58 -12.07 8.91
N VAL A 392 6.01 -13.20 8.51
CA VAL A 392 5.75 -13.52 7.09
C VAL A 392 4.57 -12.71 6.57
N LEU A 393 3.61 -12.38 7.44
CA LEU A 393 2.44 -11.56 7.14
C LEU A 393 2.74 -10.04 7.10
N GLU A 394 4.00 -9.61 7.20
CA GLU A 394 4.37 -8.20 6.99
C GLU A 394 4.18 -7.75 5.54
N GLY A 395 4.42 -8.66 4.60
CA GLY A 395 4.29 -8.42 3.17
C GLY A 395 2.86 -8.56 2.63
N SER A 396 2.70 -8.26 1.35
CA SER A 396 1.41 -8.34 0.65
C SER A 396 0.86 -9.78 0.63
N PHE A 397 -0.45 -9.94 0.87
CA PHE A 397 -1.17 -11.22 0.77
C PHE A 397 -1.53 -11.61 -0.67
N MET A 398 -1.21 -10.77 -1.64
CA MET A 398 -1.53 -10.97 -3.06
C MET A 398 -0.88 -12.22 -3.67
N ASN A 399 0.23 -12.68 -3.08
CA ASN A 399 0.93 -13.88 -3.51
C ASN A 399 0.44 -15.16 -2.80
N PHE A 400 -0.57 -15.03 -1.94
CA PHE A 400 -1.15 -16.17 -1.23
C PHE A 400 -2.25 -16.80 -2.08
N SER A 401 -2.36 -18.12 -2.01
CA SER A 401 -3.56 -18.83 -2.50
C SER A 401 -4.80 -18.38 -1.72
N GLY A 402 -5.98 -18.56 -2.29
CA GLY A 402 -7.24 -18.18 -1.62
C GLY A 402 -7.35 -18.68 -0.17
N PRO A 403 -7.09 -19.98 0.13
CA PRO A 403 -7.07 -20.52 1.48
C PRO A 403 -6.01 -19.85 2.38
N GLN A 404 -4.80 -19.59 1.88
CA GLN A 404 -3.77 -18.91 2.64
C GLN A 404 -4.14 -17.45 2.94
N ALA A 405 -4.69 -16.73 1.97
CA ALA A 405 -5.19 -15.38 2.17
C ALA A 405 -6.28 -15.35 3.24
N TYR A 406 -7.23 -16.29 3.19
CA TYR A 406 -8.28 -16.42 4.21
C TYR A 406 -7.71 -16.59 5.62
N VAL A 407 -6.69 -17.46 5.79
CA VAL A 407 -6.00 -17.66 7.07
C VAL A 407 -5.25 -16.38 7.46
N ALA A 408 -4.53 -15.74 6.55
CA ALA A 408 -3.80 -14.49 6.81
C ALA A 408 -4.71 -13.36 7.32
N TYR A 409 -5.87 -13.18 6.70
CA TYR A 409 -6.87 -12.22 7.17
C TYR A 409 -7.41 -12.56 8.56
N ALA A 410 -7.70 -13.84 8.83
CA ALA A 410 -8.17 -14.29 10.13
C ALA A 410 -7.11 -14.13 11.24
N GLU A 411 -5.86 -14.44 10.94
CA GLU A 411 -4.72 -14.25 11.86
C GLU A 411 -4.46 -12.77 12.13
N SER A 412 -4.58 -11.91 11.12
CA SER A 412 -4.46 -10.46 11.24
C SER A 412 -5.51 -9.89 12.19
N LEU A 413 -6.78 -10.29 12.02
CA LEU A 413 -7.86 -9.89 12.92
C LEU A 413 -7.62 -10.42 14.35
N ALA A 414 -7.19 -11.67 14.49
CA ALA A 414 -6.90 -12.27 15.79
C ALA A 414 -5.77 -11.54 16.52
N ALA A 415 -4.71 -11.18 15.81
CA ALA A 415 -3.57 -10.46 16.37
C ALA A 415 -3.96 -9.07 16.87
N VAL A 416 -4.74 -8.30 16.10
CA VAL A 416 -5.23 -6.98 16.53
C VAL A 416 -6.24 -7.11 17.66
N SER A 417 -7.15 -8.10 17.62
CA SER A 417 -8.07 -8.37 18.72
C SER A 417 -7.33 -8.71 20.02
N TYR A 418 -6.27 -9.51 19.94
CA TYR A 418 -5.42 -9.82 21.11
C TYR A 418 -4.75 -8.56 21.65
N ILE A 419 -4.16 -7.71 20.80
CA ILE A 419 -3.51 -6.46 21.23
C ILE A 419 -4.55 -5.54 21.90
N ASN A 420 -5.69 -5.35 21.26
CA ASN A 420 -6.74 -4.49 21.80
C ASN A 420 -7.27 -5.01 23.16
N ASP A 421 -7.53 -6.30 23.29
CA ASP A 421 -8.11 -6.88 24.50
C ASP A 421 -7.12 -6.92 25.66
N SER A 422 -5.82 -7.05 25.37
CA SER A 422 -4.78 -7.17 26.38
C SER A 422 -4.15 -5.83 26.77
N TYR A 423 -4.10 -4.86 25.85
CA TYR A 423 -3.36 -3.60 26.03
C TYR A 423 -4.21 -2.36 25.67
N GLY A 424 -5.27 -2.52 24.88
CA GLY A 424 -6.16 -1.44 24.48
C GLY A 424 -5.80 -0.79 23.14
N MET A 425 -6.77 -0.08 22.54
CA MET A 425 -6.60 0.60 21.26
C MET A 425 -5.51 1.68 21.30
N SER A 426 -5.27 2.30 22.44
CA SER A 426 -4.18 3.28 22.60
C SER A 426 -2.79 2.69 22.35
N ASP A 427 -2.60 1.39 22.57
CA ASP A 427 -1.33 0.71 22.25
C ASP A 427 -1.23 0.38 20.75
N VAL A 428 -2.32 0.06 20.10
CA VAL A 428 -2.38 -0.03 18.63
C VAL A 428 -1.99 1.30 17.99
N GLN A 429 -2.56 2.43 18.47
CA GLN A 429 -2.18 3.77 18.01
C GLN A 429 -0.67 4.04 18.21
N ARG A 430 -0.12 3.71 19.38
CA ARG A 430 1.33 3.89 19.66
C ARG A 430 2.23 3.04 18.77
N ILE A 431 1.81 1.81 18.44
CA ILE A 431 2.55 0.98 17.49
C ILE A 431 2.59 1.67 16.12
N LEU A 432 1.45 2.17 15.61
CA LEU A 432 1.38 2.88 14.34
C LEU A 432 2.26 4.14 14.32
N GLN A 433 2.24 4.93 15.40
CA GLN A 433 3.09 6.12 15.54
C GLN A 433 4.58 5.76 15.51
N ARG A 434 5.00 4.70 16.20
CA ARG A 434 6.38 4.24 16.17
C ARG A 434 6.83 3.74 14.78
N LEU A 435 5.91 3.15 14.03
CA LEU A 435 6.18 2.80 12.63
C LEU A 435 6.45 4.04 11.78
N ALA A 436 5.70 5.13 12.00
CA ALA A 436 5.92 6.42 11.34
C ALA A 436 7.24 7.09 11.74
N GLU A 437 7.77 6.78 12.95
CA GLU A 437 9.09 7.18 13.43
C GLU A 437 10.24 6.31 12.89
N GLY A 438 9.96 5.41 11.94
CA GLY A 438 10.97 4.56 11.32
C GLY A 438 11.30 3.25 12.04
N ASN A 439 10.63 2.96 13.17
CA ASN A 439 10.84 1.68 13.86
C ASN A 439 10.39 0.51 12.98
N SER A 440 11.12 -0.62 13.04
CA SER A 440 10.60 -1.89 12.53
C SER A 440 9.39 -2.32 13.35
N THR A 441 8.56 -3.19 12.79
CA THR A 441 7.36 -3.69 13.48
C THR A 441 7.74 -4.35 14.82
N GLU A 442 8.78 -5.18 14.82
CA GLU A 442 9.23 -5.83 16.04
C GLU A 442 9.74 -4.83 17.09
N ALA A 443 10.47 -3.78 16.66
CA ALA A 443 10.92 -2.72 17.56
C ALA A 443 9.72 -1.93 18.14
N ALA A 444 8.70 -1.65 17.32
CA ALA A 444 7.48 -0.98 17.76
C ALA A 444 6.69 -1.83 18.77
N LEU A 445 6.55 -3.15 18.53
CA LEU A 445 5.93 -4.09 19.46
C LEU A 445 6.68 -4.16 20.79
N ARG A 446 8.00 -4.35 20.75
CA ARG A 446 8.84 -4.41 21.97
C ARG A 446 8.77 -3.13 22.80
N ALA A 447 8.81 -1.96 22.14
CA ALA A 447 8.79 -0.68 22.81
C ALA A 447 7.40 -0.31 23.38
N THR A 448 6.32 -0.84 22.83
CA THR A 448 4.95 -0.50 23.23
C THR A 448 4.35 -1.54 24.18
N ILE A 449 4.35 -2.80 23.79
CA ILE A 449 3.69 -3.89 24.52
C ILE A 449 4.67 -4.92 25.07
N ARG A 450 5.99 -4.70 24.91
CA ARG A 450 7.09 -5.49 25.45
C ARG A 450 7.15 -6.95 24.97
N VAL A 451 6.66 -7.21 23.78
CA VAL A 451 6.73 -8.54 23.13
C VAL A 451 7.48 -8.44 21.80
N ASP A 452 8.13 -9.52 21.42
CA ASP A 452 8.64 -9.75 20.06
C ASP A 452 7.67 -10.64 19.28
N TYR A 453 7.97 -10.91 18.02
CA TYR A 453 7.12 -11.77 17.20
C TYR A 453 6.95 -13.17 17.76
N GLY A 454 8.01 -13.78 18.33
CA GLY A 454 7.91 -15.11 18.93
C GLY A 454 7.00 -15.17 20.15
N GLN A 455 7.11 -14.16 21.03
CA GLN A 455 6.22 -14.01 22.17
C GLN A 455 4.78 -13.68 21.73
N MET A 456 4.63 -12.78 20.76
CA MET A 456 3.32 -12.43 20.18
C MET A 456 2.59 -13.66 19.62
N GLN A 457 3.31 -14.51 18.87
CA GLN A 457 2.77 -15.76 18.32
C GLN A 457 2.32 -16.72 19.42
N THR A 458 3.13 -16.85 20.48
CA THR A 458 2.83 -17.71 21.64
C THR A 458 1.60 -17.21 22.41
N ASP A 459 1.52 -15.91 22.64
CA ASP A 459 0.41 -15.30 23.37
C ASP A 459 -0.88 -15.34 22.57
N LEU A 460 -0.81 -15.15 21.25
CA LEU A 460 -1.93 -15.30 20.33
C LEU A 460 -2.46 -16.74 20.31
N ALA A 461 -1.58 -17.74 20.31
CA ALA A 461 -1.97 -19.15 20.41
C ALA A 461 -2.78 -19.42 21.70
N ARG A 462 -2.30 -18.88 22.83
CA ARG A 462 -3.00 -19.00 24.12
C ARG A 462 -4.35 -18.28 24.10
N TYR A 463 -4.39 -17.04 23.64
CA TYR A 463 -5.60 -16.24 23.49
C TYR A 463 -6.70 -16.96 22.67
N LEU A 464 -6.30 -17.57 21.54
CA LEU A 464 -7.20 -18.34 20.70
C LEU A 464 -7.67 -19.65 21.37
N ALA A 465 -6.76 -20.35 22.06
CA ALA A 465 -7.12 -21.57 22.79
C ALA A 465 -8.11 -21.30 23.92
N ASP A 466 -7.92 -20.23 24.70
CA ASP A 466 -8.77 -19.86 25.83
C ASP A 466 -10.19 -19.44 25.36
N ARG A 467 -10.33 -18.81 24.21
CA ARG A 467 -11.62 -18.30 23.72
C ARG A 467 -12.36 -19.26 22.79
N TYR A 468 -11.64 -20.04 22.00
CA TYR A 468 -12.18 -20.81 20.90
C TYR A 468 -11.74 -22.30 20.91
N GLY A 469 -10.92 -22.72 21.87
CA GLY A 469 -10.34 -24.05 21.91
C GLY A 469 -11.28 -25.18 22.38
N ASN A 470 -12.54 -24.88 22.74
CA ASN A 470 -13.53 -25.85 23.21
C ASN A 470 -14.51 -26.26 22.13
#